data_73e04f0eaa38a115b241be62194550be
#
_entry.id   73e04f0eaa38a115b241be62194550be
#
_cell.length_a   1.000
_cell.length_b   1.000
_cell.length_c   1.000
_cell.angle_alpha   90.00
_cell.angle_beta   90.00
_cell.angle_gamma   90.00
#
_symmetry.space_group_name_H-M   'P 1'
#
loop_
_entity.id
_entity.type
_entity.pdbx_description
1 polymer ?
#
loop_
_entity_poly.entity_id
_entity_poly.type
_entity_poly.pdbx_seq_one_letter_code
_entity_poly.pdbx_strand_id
1 'polypeptide(L)'
;MGLAAFKDIMQPRLKTLTAFSPPGEFYRIFAQSLNDWFNVRVPLQYGTITGMVTTPAAGASYPFTGPIIKPQDVSLHLDWKVMKSFELTEEMIYPNIFNYIGMQINTYLKTWVSMPPFAVIATIPNIVTIHFMKYGRDFINRFKSEPLEDPNVFNVFWELFEEYLKDAILATPPAFGTATGAAPGGVFNGQATIKLLAEPG
;
A
#
# COMPACT_ATOMS: atom_id res chain seq x y z
N MET A 1 9.32 12.85 15.71
CA MET A 1 8.35 13.57 14.84
C MET A 1 7.41 12.53 14.30
N GLY A 2 6.10 12.67 14.57
CA GLY A 2 5.10 11.78 13.99
C GLY A 2 5.07 11.93 12.47
N LEU A 3 4.75 10.85 11.76
CA LEU A 3 4.58 10.89 10.31
C LEU A 3 3.36 11.76 9.98
N ALA A 4 3.44 12.55 8.90
CA ALA A 4 2.35 13.45 8.49
C ALA A 4 1.05 12.66 8.24
N ALA A 5 -0.07 13.11 8.80
CA ALA A 5 -1.38 12.54 8.49
C ALA A 5 -1.79 12.85 7.03
N PHE A 6 -2.68 12.06 6.47
CA PHE A 6 -3.12 12.27 5.09
C PHE A 6 -3.70 13.67 4.87
N LYS A 7 -4.46 14.18 5.85
CA LYS A 7 -4.99 15.54 5.83
C LYS A 7 -3.90 16.60 5.69
N ASP A 8 -2.76 16.42 6.37
CA ASP A 8 -1.65 17.38 6.37
C ASP A 8 -0.93 17.41 5.01
N ILE A 9 -0.97 16.30 4.26
CA ILE A 9 -0.47 16.21 2.89
C ILE A 9 -1.48 16.82 1.91
N MET A 10 -2.76 16.55 2.12
CA MET A 10 -3.83 16.91 1.18
C MET A 10 -4.22 18.39 1.25
N GLN A 11 -4.40 18.93 2.46
CA GLN A 11 -4.91 20.30 2.65
C GLN A 11 -4.10 21.41 1.99
N PRO A 12 -2.75 21.43 2.09
CA PRO A 12 -1.95 22.47 1.42
C PRO A 12 -2.13 22.44 -0.11
N ARG A 13 -2.30 21.26 -0.66
CA ARG A 13 -2.48 21.06 -2.10
C ARG A 13 -3.87 21.47 -2.57
N LEU A 14 -4.90 21.20 -1.75
CA LEU A 14 -6.26 21.67 -2.06
C LEU A 14 -6.36 23.19 -2.11
N LYS A 15 -5.57 23.91 -1.32
CA LYS A 15 -5.52 25.39 -1.36
C LYS A 15 -5.01 25.94 -2.69
N THR A 16 -4.38 25.13 -3.52
CA THR A 16 -3.94 25.54 -4.87
C THR A 16 -5.07 25.48 -5.90
N LEU A 17 -6.19 24.80 -5.57
CA LEU A 17 -7.34 24.74 -6.46
C LEU A 17 -8.06 26.09 -6.52
N THR A 18 -8.40 26.48 -7.73
CA THR A 18 -9.19 27.69 -8.02
C THR A 18 -10.37 27.33 -8.92
N ALA A 19 -11.29 28.27 -9.10
CA ALA A 19 -12.39 28.12 -10.05
C ALA A 19 -11.92 27.90 -11.51
N PHE A 20 -10.68 28.25 -11.80
CA PHE A 20 -10.06 28.10 -13.15
C PHE A 20 -9.17 26.85 -13.25
N SER A 21 -9.11 26.02 -12.22
CA SER A 21 -8.30 24.79 -12.28
C SER A 21 -8.88 23.83 -13.33
N PRO A 22 -8.01 23.11 -14.07
CA PRO A 22 -8.47 22.16 -15.08
C PRO A 22 -9.39 21.09 -14.50
N PRO A 23 -10.38 20.62 -15.27
CA PRO A 23 -11.21 19.48 -14.86
C PRO A 23 -10.33 18.27 -14.50
N GLY A 24 -10.53 17.71 -13.33
CA GLY A 24 -9.75 16.56 -12.84
C GLY A 24 -8.52 16.92 -12.02
N GLU A 25 -8.20 18.22 -11.84
CA GLU A 25 -7.08 18.64 -11.01
C GLU A 25 -7.22 18.17 -9.56
N PHE A 26 -8.43 18.11 -9.01
CA PHE A 26 -8.71 17.50 -7.72
C PHE A 26 -8.22 16.05 -7.66
N TYR A 27 -8.56 15.23 -8.66
CA TYR A 27 -8.14 13.83 -8.70
C TYR A 27 -6.63 13.67 -8.86
N ARG A 28 -5.99 14.59 -9.59
CA ARG A 28 -4.53 14.63 -9.72
C ARG A 28 -3.88 14.89 -8.36
N ILE A 29 -4.36 15.90 -7.64
CA ILE A 29 -3.88 16.22 -6.28
C ILE A 29 -4.15 15.04 -5.34
N PHE A 30 -5.33 14.44 -5.42
CA PHE A 30 -5.72 13.32 -4.56
C PHE A 30 -4.83 12.10 -4.80
N ALA A 31 -4.66 11.68 -6.05
CA ALA A 31 -3.79 10.55 -6.39
C ALA A 31 -2.33 10.80 -5.95
N GLN A 32 -1.80 11.98 -6.18
CA GLN A 32 -0.44 12.35 -5.77
C GLN A 32 -0.31 12.34 -4.23
N SER A 33 -1.29 12.87 -3.52
CA SER A 33 -1.26 12.88 -2.05
C SER A 33 -1.34 11.48 -1.47
N LEU A 34 -2.12 10.58 -2.07
CA LEU A 34 -2.17 9.17 -1.69
C LEU A 34 -0.85 8.44 -1.95
N ASN A 35 -0.23 8.69 -3.11
CA ASN A 35 1.08 8.10 -3.42
C ASN A 35 2.13 8.53 -2.39
N ASP A 36 2.17 9.83 -2.06
CA ASP A 36 3.12 10.36 -1.09
C ASP A 36 2.84 9.82 0.32
N TRP A 37 1.56 9.82 0.74
CA TRP A 37 1.16 9.26 2.02
C TRP A 37 1.52 7.79 2.14
N PHE A 38 1.20 6.99 1.11
CA PHE A 38 1.48 5.56 1.11
C PHE A 38 2.99 5.29 1.22
N ASN A 39 3.81 6.03 0.47
CA ASN A 39 5.26 5.88 0.48
C ASN A 39 5.90 6.30 1.82
N VAL A 40 5.26 7.20 2.57
CA VAL A 40 5.71 7.61 3.91
C VAL A 40 5.19 6.67 5.00
N ARG A 41 3.91 6.26 4.94
CA ARG A 41 3.23 5.49 5.99
C ARG A 41 3.39 3.98 5.86
N VAL A 42 3.70 3.49 4.67
CA VAL A 42 3.83 2.06 4.38
C VAL A 42 5.23 1.69 3.85
N PRO A 43 6.29 2.47 4.12
CA PRO A 43 7.59 2.24 3.48
C PRO A 43 8.38 1.09 4.09
N LEU A 44 8.18 0.82 5.38
CA LEU A 44 8.98 -0.14 6.14
C LEU A 44 8.25 -1.49 6.26
N GLN A 45 7.96 -2.10 5.12
CA GLN A 45 7.38 -3.43 5.13
C GLN A 45 8.48 -4.46 5.09
N TYR A 46 8.51 -5.24 6.15
CA TYR A 46 9.40 -6.39 6.26
C TYR A 46 8.61 -7.65 5.99
N GLY A 47 9.19 -8.50 5.15
CA GLY A 47 8.78 -9.89 5.00
C GLY A 47 9.84 -10.80 5.58
N THR A 48 9.54 -12.08 5.60
CA THR A 48 10.45 -13.14 6.04
C THR A 48 10.59 -14.17 4.94
N ILE A 49 11.82 -14.61 4.66
CA ILE A 49 12.08 -15.78 3.83
C ILE A 49 12.50 -16.95 4.73
N THR A 50 12.03 -18.14 4.39
CA THR A 50 12.39 -19.38 5.08
C THR A 50 12.62 -20.47 4.02
N GLY A 51 13.75 -21.15 4.06
CA GLY A 51 14.07 -22.18 3.07
C GLY A 51 15.40 -22.84 3.33
N MET A 52 15.98 -23.40 2.27
CA MET A 52 17.25 -24.12 2.32
C MET A 52 18.28 -23.44 1.42
N VAL A 53 19.51 -23.37 1.91
CA VAL A 53 20.68 -23.00 1.11
C VAL A 53 21.39 -24.29 0.73
N THR A 54 21.56 -24.53 -0.56
CA THR A 54 22.29 -25.69 -1.08
C THR A 54 23.66 -25.25 -1.58
N THR A 55 24.72 -25.90 -1.07
CA THR A 55 26.11 -25.63 -1.44
C THR A 55 26.50 -26.50 -2.64
N PRO A 56 26.87 -25.92 -3.80
CA PRO A 56 27.15 -26.69 -5.00
C PRO A 56 28.34 -27.66 -4.86
N ALA A 57 29.36 -27.27 -4.09
CA ALA A 57 30.60 -28.03 -3.96
C ALA A 57 30.51 -29.25 -3.03
N ALA A 58 29.60 -29.29 -2.10
CA ALA A 58 29.52 -30.32 -1.06
C ALA A 58 28.21 -31.13 -1.08
N GLY A 59 27.22 -30.74 -1.92
CA GLY A 59 25.89 -31.33 -1.89
C GLY A 59 25.17 -31.17 -0.54
N ALA A 60 25.75 -30.39 0.37
CA ALA A 60 25.18 -30.12 1.68
C ALA A 60 24.13 -29.00 1.57
N SER A 61 23.13 -29.09 2.42
CA SER A 61 22.12 -28.01 2.56
C SER A 61 21.91 -27.66 4.01
N TYR A 62 21.64 -26.38 4.28
CA TYR A 62 21.32 -25.90 5.62
C TYR A 62 20.09 -24.98 5.59
N PRO A 63 19.26 -24.99 6.66
CA PRO A 63 18.10 -24.13 6.74
C PRO A 63 18.52 -22.67 6.93
N PHE A 64 17.76 -21.76 6.35
CA PHE A 64 17.95 -20.33 6.53
C PHE A 64 16.61 -19.63 6.68
N THR A 65 16.57 -18.67 7.60
CA THR A 65 15.47 -17.73 7.77
C THR A 65 16.03 -16.33 7.89
N GLY A 66 15.49 -15.38 7.14
CA GLY A 66 15.96 -14.00 7.15
C GLY A 66 14.92 -13.00 6.71
N PRO A 67 15.19 -11.72 6.91
CA PRO A 67 14.30 -10.65 6.49
C PRO A 67 14.41 -10.39 4.99
N ILE A 68 13.30 -9.94 4.41
CA ILE A 68 13.25 -9.31 3.08
C ILE A 68 12.57 -7.97 3.18
N ILE A 69 12.93 -7.06 2.29
CA ILE A 69 12.41 -5.71 2.23
C ILE A 69 11.92 -5.39 0.83
N LYS A 70 11.03 -4.43 0.73
CA LYS A 70 10.64 -3.84 -0.55
C LYS A 70 11.79 -3.02 -1.12
N PRO A 71 12.15 -3.14 -2.41
CA PRO A 71 13.12 -2.26 -3.03
C PRO A 71 12.70 -0.80 -2.91
N GLN A 72 13.66 0.08 -2.59
CA GLN A 72 13.40 1.50 -2.32
C GLN A 72 12.98 2.30 -3.57
N ASP A 73 13.35 1.83 -4.74
CA ASP A 73 13.05 2.45 -6.04
C ASP A 73 11.63 2.17 -6.54
N VAL A 74 10.89 1.31 -5.83
CA VAL A 74 9.51 0.96 -6.21
C VAL A 74 8.54 1.68 -5.30
N SER A 75 7.74 2.57 -5.89
CA SER A 75 6.70 3.35 -5.21
C SER A 75 5.30 2.97 -5.70
N LEU A 76 4.29 3.20 -4.85
CA LEU A 76 2.90 3.11 -5.28
C LEU A 76 2.61 4.20 -6.31
N HIS A 77 1.95 3.84 -7.39
CA HIS A 77 1.50 4.78 -8.41
C HIS A 77 0.01 4.64 -8.69
N LEU A 78 -0.74 5.68 -8.34
CA LEU A 78 -2.17 5.78 -8.62
C LEU A 78 -2.39 6.72 -9.81
N ASP A 79 -3.05 6.23 -10.86
CA ASP A 79 -3.43 7.05 -12.00
C ASP A 79 -4.72 7.83 -11.68
N TRP A 80 -4.61 9.15 -11.65
CA TRP A 80 -5.73 10.05 -11.38
C TRP A 80 -6.86 9.96 -12.41
N LYS A 81 -6.55 9.60 -13.66
CA LYS A 81 -7.57 9.44 -14.71
C LYS A 81 -8.50 8.27 -14.42
N VAL A 82 -7.94 7.19 -13.89
CA VAL A 82 -8.73 6.05 -13.41
C VAL A 82 -9.60 6.45 -12.24
N MET A 83 -9.05 7.18 -11.25
CA MET A 83 -9.84 7.65 -10.11
C MET A 83 -10.98 8.59 -10.55
N LYS A 84 -10.70 9.49 -11.49
CA LYS A 84 -11.72 10.38 -12.06
C LYS A 84 -12.84 9.62 -12.78
N SER A 85 -12.53 8.52 -13.44
CA SER A 85 -13.56 7.73 -14.15
C SER A 85 -14.65 7.17 -13.23
N PHE A 86 -14.42 7.11 -11.93
CA PHE A 86 -15.40 6.65 -10.95
C PHE A 86 -16.48 7.69 -10.62
N GLU A 87 -16.33 8.95 -11.05
CA GLU A 87 -17.36 10.00 -10.89
C GLU A 87 -18.74 9.63 -11.49
N LEU A 88 -18.76 8.72 -12.45
CA LEU A 88 -19.99 8.30 -13.12
C LEU A 88 -20.97 7.49 -12.24
N THR A 89 -20.53 7.11 -11.04
CA THR A 89 -21.30 6.27 -10.10
C THR A 89 -21.20 6.83 -8.69
N GLU A 90 -21.98 7.87 -8.36
CA GLU A 90 -21.88 8.62 -7.09
C GLU A 90 -21.76 7.75 -5.84
N GLU A 91 -22.60 6.71 -5.69
CA GLU A 91 -22.58 5.83 -4.54
C GLU A 91 -21.35 4.90 -4.48
N MET A 92 -20.69 4.72 -5.63
CA MET A 92 -19.58 3.79 -5.78
C MET A 92 -18.23 4.48 -5.91
N ILE A 93 -18.15 5.81 -5.87
CA ILE A 93 -16.88 6.55 -6.01
C ILE A 93 -15.84 6.03 -5.02
N TYR A 94 -16.11 6.10 -3.73
CA TYR A 94 -15.15 5.72 -2.70
C TYR A 94 -14.93 4.20 -2.60
N PRO A 95 -15.98 3.34 -2.68
CA PRO A 95 -15.76 1.91 -2.83
C PRO A 95 -14.84 1.55 -3.99
N ASN A 96 -15.00 2.20 -5.16
CA ASN A 96 -14.15 1.97 -6.32
C ASN A 96 -12.73 2.51 -6.12
N ILE A 97 -12.56 3.68 -5.49
CA ILE A 97 -11.25 4.24 -5.14
C ILE A 97 -10.51 3.28 -4.20
N PHE A 98 -11.15 2.79 -3.13
CA PHE A 98 -10.55 1.83 -2.21
C PHE A 98 -10.17 0.53 -2.93
N ASN A 99 -11.06 -0.01 -3.76
CA ASN A 99 -10.76 -1.21 -4.56
C ASN A 99 -9.56 -0.99 -5.48
N TYR A 100 -9.49 0.16 -6.14
CA TYR A 100 -8.37 0.53 -7.01
C TYR A 100 -7.05 0.63 -6.22
N ILE A 101 -7.07 1.26 -5.04
CA ILE A 101 -5.90 1.30 -4.16
C ILE A 101 -5.45 -0.12 -3.82
N GLY A 102 -6.36 -1.02 -3.44
CA GLY A 102 -6.06 -2.41 -3.16
C GLY A 102 -5.43 -3.13 -4.34
N MET A 103 -5.94 -2.91 -5.56
CA MET A 103 -5.35 -3.47 -6.79
C MET A 103 -3.93 -2.95 -7.04
N GLN A 104 -3.68 -1.66 -6.81
CA GLN A 104 -2.35 -1.06 -6.98
C GLN A 104 -1.38 -1.55 -5.91
N ILE A 105 -1.84 -1.77 -4.67
CA ILE A 105 -1.05 -2.42 -3.62
C ILE A 105 -0.59 -3.82 -4.06
N ASN A 106 -1.46 -4.63 -4.67
CA ASN A 106 -1.08 -5.93 -5.22
C ASN A 106 0.05 -5.81 -6.26
N THR A 107 -0.03 -4.82 -7.13
CA THR A 107 1.00 -4.59 -8.15
C THR A 107 2.30 -4.10 -7.54
N TYR A 108 2.20 -3.17 -6.59
CA TYR A 108 3.33 -2.59 -5.87
C TYR A 108 4.13 -3.63 -5.07
N LEU A 109 3.46 -4.63 -4.48
CA LEU A 109 4.08 -5.58 -3.55
C LEU A 109 4.49 -6.92 -4.18
N LYS A 110 4.61 -7.00 -5.50
CA LYS A 110 4.92 -8.26 -6.18
C LYS A 110 6.33 -8.78 -5.91
N THR A 111 7.31 -7.89 -5.79
CA THR A 111 8.73 -8.28 -5.71
C THR A 111 9.39 -7.69 -4.49
N TRP A 112 10.13 -8.51 -3.77
CA TRP A 112 10.89 -8.18 -2.59
C TRP A 112 12.32 -8.69 -2.69
N VAL A 113 13.25 -8.08 -1.97
CA VAL A 113 14.66 -8.44 -1.98
C VAL A 113 15.19 -8.70 -0.58
N SER A 114 16.11 -9.63 -0.46
CA SER A 114 16.82 -9.87 0.80
C SER A 114 17.84 -8.76 1.04
N MET A 115 18.17 -8.56 2.32
CA MET A 115 19.29 -7.69 2.68
C MET A 115 20.64 -8.39 2.41
N PRO A 116 21.67 -7.63 2.02
CA PRO A 116 23.03 -8.19 1.90
C PRO A 116 23.46 -8.96 3.18
N PRO A 117 24.23 -10.03 3.07
CA PRO A 117 24.94 -10.52 1.88
C PRO A 117 24.16 -11.46 0.97
N PHE A 118 22.87 -11.62 1.19
CA PHE A 118 22.00 -12.44 0.35
C PHE A 118 21.51 -11.64 -0.87
N ALA A 119 21.42 -12.31 -2.02
CA ALA A 119 20.80 -11.76 -3.23
C ALA A 119 19.59 -12.61 -3.61
N VAL A 120 18.63 -12.69 -2.70
CA VAL A 120 17.39 -13.47 -2.87
C VAL A 120 16.27 -12.53 -3.32
N ILE A 121 15.54 -12.94 -4.33
CA ILE A 121 14.34 -12.26 -4.82
C ILE A 121 13.13 -13.10 -4.41
N ALA A 122 12.18 -12.47 -3.74
CA ALA A 122 10.90 -13.07 -3.43
C ALA A 122 9.81 -12.49 -4.33
N THR A 123 9.00 -13.37 -4.91
CA THR A 123 7.87 -12.99 -5.75
C THR A 123 6.57 -13.40 -5.07
N ILE A 124 5.71 -12.41 -4.81
CA ILE A 124 4.40 -12.61 -4.22
C ILE A 124 3.36 -12.58 -5.33
N PRO A 125 2.65 -13.68 -5.61
CA PRO A 125 1.74 -13.74 -6.76
C PRO A 125 0.53 -12.80 -6.60
N ASN A 126 -0.08 -12.76 -5.42
CA ASN A 126 -1.18 -11.84 -5.12
C ASN A 126 -1.32 -11.63 -3.60
N ILE A 127 -1.66 -10.40 -3.22
CA ILE A 127 -2.17 -10.08 -1.90
C ILE A 127 -3.70 -9.94 -2.03
N VAL A 128 -4.46 -10.63 -1.19
CA VAL A 128 -5.91 -10.60 -1.26
C VAL A 128 -6.43 -9.27 -0.72
N THR A 129 -6.90 -8.39 -1.59
CA THR A 129 -7.39 -7.04 -1.26
C THR A 129 -8.88 -6.83 -1.58
N ILE A 130 -9.63 -7.90 -1.82
CA ILE A 130 -11.06 -7.82 -2.18
C ILE A 130 -11.94 -7.13 -1.12
N HIS A 131 -11.47 -7.08 0.11
CA HIS A 131 -12.16 -6.43 1.21
C HIS A 131 -12.07 -4.89 1.16
N PHE A 132 -11.12 -4.31 0.40
CA PHE A 132 -10.95 -2.84 0.31
C PHE A 132 -12.24 -2.13 -0.11
N MET A 133 -12.99 -2.68 -1.05
CA MET A 133 -14.28 -2.11 -1.46
C MET A 133 -15.28 -2.00 -0.30
N LYS A 134 -15.28 -2.98 0.62
CA LYS A 134 -16.11 -2.94 1.82
C LYS A 134 -15.73 -1.75 2.70
N TYR A 135 -14.43 -1.57 2.96
CA TYR A 135 -13.95 -0.43 3.76
C TYR A 135 -14.32 0.91 3.13
N GLY A 136 -14.28 1.03 1.81
CA GLY A 136 -14.74 2.22 1.11
C GLY A 136 -16.24 2.49 1.28
N ARG A 137 -17.08 1.44 1.36
CA ARG A 137 -18.52 1.58 1.68
C ARG A 137 -18.72 2.00 3.13
N ASP A 138 -18.03 1.35 4.05
CA ASP A 138 -18.14 1.62 5.48
C ASP A 138 -17.68 3.06 5.77
N PHE A 139 -16.60 3.52 5.15
CA PHE A 139 -16.13 4.90 5.19
C PHE A 139 -17.20 5.90 4.77
N ILE A 140 -17.78 5.75 3.58
CA ILE A 140 -18.75 6.76 3.09
C ILE A 140 -20.06 6.72 3.90
N ASN A 141 -20.47 5.55 4.39
CA ASN A 141 -21.63 5.44 5.27
C ASN A 141 -21.38 6.13 6.61
N ARG A 142 -20.17 5.98 7.17
CA ARG A 142 -19.78 6.66 8.40
C ARG A 142 -19.72 8.18 8.21
N PHE A 143 -19.09 8.64 7.11
CA PHE A 143 -19.01 10.06 6.80
C PHE A 143 -20.38 10.72 6.60
N LYS A 144 -21.31 10.05 5.92
CA LYS A 144 -22.70 10.54 5.74
C LYS A 144 -23.46 10.73 7.07
N SER A 145 -23.02 10.11 8.15
CA SER A 145 -23.60 10.29 9.48
C SER A 145 -23.02 11.48 10.24
N GLU A 146 -21.96 12.14 9.74
CA GLU A 146 -21.39 13.32 10.33
C GLU A 146 -22.23 14.57 10.01
N PRO A 147 -22.29 15.56 10.93
CA PRO A 147 -22.96 16.83 10.68
C PRO A 147 -22.24 17.59 9.57
N LEU A 148 -22.89 17.72 8.40
CA LEU A 148 -22.33 18.44 7.23
C LEU A 148 -22.16 19.94 7.46
N GLU A 149 -22.80 20.49 8.48
CA GLU A 149 -22.69 21.92 8.88
C GLU A 149 -21.46 22.21 9.74
N ASP A 150 -20.71 21.16 10.16
CA ASP A 150 -19.48 21.35 10.92
C ASP A 150 -18.41 22.03 10.05
N PRO A 151 -17.84 23.19 10.47
CA PRO A 151 -16.75 23.83 9.73
C PRO A 151 -15.52 22.93 9.55
N ASN A 152 -15.41 21.88 10.34
CA ASN A 152 -14.31 20.91 10.27
C ASN A 152 -14.65 19.67 9.43
N VAL A 153 -15.80 19.62 8.77
CA VAL A 153 -16.28 18.45 8.02
C VAL A 153 -15.23 17.88 7.04
N PHE A 154 -14.46 18.76 6.40
CA PHE A 154 -13.39 18.31 5.50
C PHE A 154 -12.21 17.68 6.23
N ASN A 155 -11.90 18.13 7.45
CA ASN A 155 -10.87 17.47 8.25
C ASN A 155 -11.34 16.10 8.71
N VAL A 156 -12.58 15.99 9.17
CA VAL A 156 -13.21 14.72 9.53
C VAL A 156 -13.23 13.76 8.35
N PHE A 157 -13.54 14.26 7.14
CA PHE A 157 -13.49 13.44 5.93
C PHE A 157 -12.13 12.80 5.71
N TRP A 158 -11.04 13.58 5.76
CA TRP A 158 -9.69 13.07 5.51
C TRP A 158 -9.19 12.16 6.64
N GLU A 159 -9.55 12.45 7.88
CA GLU A 159 -9.22 11.61 9.04
C GLU A 159 -9.89 10.24 8.92
N LEU A 160 -11.19 10.20 8.65
CA LEU A 160 -11.93 8.96 8.44
C LEU A 160 -11.42 8.19 7.21
N PHE A 161 -11.11 8.89 6.11
CA PHE A 161 -10.56 8.25 4.91
C PHE A 161 -9.24 7.53 5.23
N GLU A 162 -8.34 8.19 5.97
CA GLU A 162 -7.07 7.60 6.38
C GLU A 162 -7.28 6.42 7.33
N GLU A 163 -8.17 6.55 8.32
CA GLU A 163 -8.50 5.50 9.29
C GLU A 163 -8.98 4.23 8.57
N TYR A 164 -10.01 4.35 7.73
CA TYR A 164 -10.55 3.21 7.00
C TYR A 164 -9.56 2.61 6.00
N LEU A 165 -8.68 3.43 5.42
CA LEU A 165 -7.63 2.92 4.54
C LEU A 165 -6.58 2.13 5.33
N LYS A 166 -6.16 2.61 6.50
CA LYS A 166 -5.26 1.88 7.41
C LYS A 166 -5.88 0.56 7.84
N ASP A 167 -7.15 0.57 8.23
CA ASP A 167 -7.87 -0.63 8.64
C ASP A 167 -7.94 -1.66 7.51
N ALA A 168 -8.20 -1.22 6.27
CA ALA A 168 -8.18 -2.09 5.11
C ALA A 168 -6.80 -2.72 4.87
N ILE A 169 -5.72 -1.95 5.07
CA ILE A 169 -4.35 -2.45 4.96
C ILE A 169 -4.04 -3.47 6.06
N LEU A 170 -4.36 -3.16 7.31
CA LEU A 170 -4.13 -4.04 8.46
C LEU A 170 -4.94 -5.33 8.40
N ALA A 171 -6.15 -5.28 7.86
CA ALA A 171 -7.02 -6.44 7.64
C ALA A 171 -6.53 -7.34 6.49
N THR A 172 -5.55 -6.90 5.69
CA THR A 172 -5.00 -7.73 4.62
C THR A 172 -4.26 -8.93 5.23
N PRO A 173 -4.64 -10.16 4.85
CA PRO A 173 -3.99 -11.36 5.38
C PRO A 173 -2.53 -11.42 4.95
N PRO A 174 -1.66 -12.17 5.67
CA PRO A 174 -0.30 -12.42 5.21
C PRO A 174 -0.30 -13.03 3.80
N ALA A 175 0.56 -12.53 2.95
CA ALA A 175 0.76 -13.05 1.60
C ALA A 175 1.97 -13.99 1.57
N PHE A 176 1.85 -15.04 0.75
CA PHE A 176 2.88 -16.06 0.60
C PHE A 176 3.38 -16.09 -0.84
N GLY A 177 4.66 -16.32 -1.01
CA GLY A 177 5.29 -16.42 -2.31
C GLY A 177 6.52 -17.29 -2.32
N THR A 178 7.18 -17.37 -3.47
CA THR A 178 8.44 -18.08 -3.63
C THR A 178 9.62 -17.14 -3.47
N ALA A 179 10.72 -17.63 -2.92
CA ALA A 179 11.96 -16.88 -2.77
C ALA A 179 13.13 -17.71 -3.26
N THR A 180 13.90 -17.16 -4.20
CA THR A 180 15.08 -17.84 -4.79
C THR A 180 16.20 -16.85 -5.03
N GLY A 181 17.44 -17.32 -4.97
CA GLY A 181 18.58 -16.46 -5.28
C GLY A 181 19.90 -16.96 -4.71
N ALA A 182 20.90 -16.09 -4.74
CA ALA A 182 22.22 -16.40 -4.19
C ALA A 182 22.27 -16.16 -2.68
N ALA A 183 22.92 -17.06 -1.98
CA ALA A 183 23.22 -16.97 -0.55
C ALA A 183 24.72 -17.23 -0.34
N PRO A 184 25.28 -16.78 0.81
CA PRO A 184 26.66 -17.13 1.15
C PRO A 184 26.88 -18.64 1.09
N GLY A 185 27.76 -19.06 0.19
CA GLY A 185 28.11 -20.47 0.01
C GLY A 185 27.15 -21.28 -0.88
N GLY A 186 26.09 -20.72 -1.46
CA GLY A 186 25.20 -21.52 -2.25
C GLY A 186 23.98 -20.81 -2.88
N VAL A 187 22.98 -21.60 -3.19
CA VAL A 187 21.70 -21.13 -3.75
C VAL A 187 20.60 -21.32 -2.72
N PHE A 188 19.84 -20.25 -2.47
CA PHE A 188 18.67 -20.30 -1.61
C PHE A 188 17.42 -20.66 -2.43
N ASN A 189 16.62 -21.57 -1.90
CA ASN A 189 15.27 -21.88 -2.36
C ASN A 189 14.32 -21.97 -1.16
N GLY A 190 13.21 -21.26 -1.21
CA GLY A 190 12.28 -21.24 -0.11
C GLY A 190 11.00 -20.47 -0.38
N GLN A 191 10.37 -20.08 0.70
CA GLN A 191 9.13 -19.32 0.69
C GLN A 191 9.34 -17.93 1.29
N ALA A 192 8.53 -16.98 0.87
CA ALA A 192 8.42 -15.66 1.46
C ALA A 192 7.05 -15.50 2.10
N THR A 193 7.01 -14.84 3.25
CA THR A 193 5.79 -14.41 3.93
C THR A 193 5.86 -12.91 4.16
N ILE A 194 4.83 -12.20 3.74
CA ILE A 194 4.76 -10.74 3.85
C ILE A 194 3.44 -10.36 4.49
N LYS A 195 3.48 -9.44 5.43
CA LYS A 195 2.29 -8.80 5.99
C LYS A 195 2.38 -7.30 5.81
N LEU A 196 1.29 -6.70 5.32
CA LEU A 196 1.16 -5.26 5.27
C LEU A 196 0.99 -4.69 6.68
N LEU A 197 1.72 -3.63 6.96
CA LEU A 197 1.59 -2.87 8.20
C LEU A 197 1.30 -1.42 7.81
N ALA A 198 0.33 -0.80 8.48
CA ALA A 198 0.14 0.64 8.45
C ALA A 198 0.65 1.18 9.79
N GLU A 199 1.55 2.15 9.77
CA GLU A 199 2.00 2.76 11.02
C GLU A 199 0.90 3.63 11.61
N PRO A 200 0.72 3.59 12.95
CA PRO A 200 -0.16 4.54 13.63
C PRO A 200 0.35 5.97 13.40
N GLY A 201 -0.59 6.87 13.29
CA GLY A 201 -0.33 8.32 13.14
C GLY A 201 0.25 8.96 14.38
#